data_6513f76f4ccebef227cbe2461f1e0e4f
#
_entry.id   6513f76f4ccebef227cbe2461f1e0e4f
#
_cell.length_a   1.000
_cell.length_b   1.000
_cell.length_c   1.000
_cell.angle_alpha   90.00
_cell.angle_beta   90.00
_cell.angle_gamma   90.00
#
_symmetry.space_group_name_H-M   'P 1'
#
loop_
_entity.id
_entity.type
_entity.pdbx_description
1 polymer ?
#
loop_
_entity_poly.entity_id
_entity_poly.type
_entity_poly.pdbx_seq_one_letter_code
_entity_poly.pdbx_strand_id
1 'polypeptide(L)'
;MKSLILCFLLTLCVMLTLVPSVALAAEERYGVWILDEEITSSRKISRKEGWEFDPNTYTLTLRNFQIGTIGTKISALFDKYSLFGLIYVDTSVHDLTIRVEGRENYLGDEAFPYENCTKYKEAYYGIYATNTNLTITGNRGAILKIQTHENAIECKNLTIKDSVTVEAVSQGTCIYSGGDITIEGVGTIVNARTTDIIKGQATMSARGKLYVGEGALDHMFRG
;
A
#
# COMPACT_ATOMS: atom_id res chain seq x y z
N MET A 1 55.16 -37.92 -16.89
CA MET A 1 54.33 -36.80 -17.34
C MET A 1 52.84 -37.16 -17.37
N LYS A 2 52.39 -38.26 -17.97
CA LYS A 2 50.96 -38.63 -18.05
C LYS A 2 50.26 -38.82 -16.68
N SER A 3 50.98 -39.35 -15.68
CA SER A 3 50.43 -39.56 -14.32
C SER A 3 50.20 -38.26 -13.55
N LEU A 4 51.05 -37.26 -13.75
CA LEU A 4 50.96 -35.94 -13.11
C LEU A 4 49.73 -35.14 -13.63
N ILE A 5 49.50 -35.23 -14.94
CA ILE A 5 48.36 -34.58 -15.57
C ILE A 5 47.05 -35.20 -15.10
N LEU A 6 47.01 -36.55 -14.92
CA LEU A 6 45.79 -37.24 -14.44
C LEU A 6 45.48 -36.87 -12.97
N CYS A 7 46.50 -36.76 -12.10
CA CYS A 7 46.30 -36.28 -10.72
C CYS A 7 45.80 -34.83 -10.66
N PHE A 8 46.32 -33.96 -11.52
CA PHE A 8 45.87 -32.57 -11.57
C PHE A 8 44.43 -32.43 -12.04
N LEU A 9 44.03 -33.22 -13.05
CA LEU A 9 42.63 -33.27 -13.51
C LEU A 9 41.66 -33.82 -12.44
N LEU A 10 42.09 -34.87 -11.71
CA LEU A 10 41.28 -35.42 -10.61
C LEU A 10 41.08 -34.43 -9.44
N THR A 11 42.19 -33.72 -9.04
CA THR A 11 42.09 -32.67 -8.01
C THR A 11 41.22 -31.49 -8.46
N LEU A 12 41.29 -31.09 -9.71
CA LEU A 12 40.47 -30.03 -10.25
C LEU A 12 38.98 -30.41 -10.28
N CYS A 13 38.64 -31.66 -10.65
CA CYS A 13 37.29 -32.18 -10.61
C CYS A 13 36.72 -32.23 -9.17
N VAL A 14 37.51 -32.67 -8.19
CA VAL A 14 37.09 -32.71 -6.78
C VAL A 14 36.89 -31.30 -6.21
N MET A 15 37.75 -30.33 -6.59
CA MET A 15 37.55 -28.93 -6.18
C MET A 15 36.28 -28.30 -6.79
N LEU A 16 35.93 -28.65 -8.04
CA LEU A 16 34.70 -28.17 -8.68
C LEU A 16 33.44 -28.78 -8.08
N THR A 17 33.48 -30.00 -7.53
CA THR A 17 32.35 -30.64 -6.87
C THR A 17 32.17 -30.20 -5.41
N LEU A 18 33.21 -29.60 -4.81
CA LEU A 18 33.17 -29.08 -3.43
C LEU A 18 32.79 -27.59 -3.36
N VAL A 19 32.56 -26.92 -4.49
CA VAL A 19 31.92 -25.60 -4.45
C VAL A 19 30.51 -25.81 -3.90
N PRO A 20 30.21 -25.37 -2.66
CA PRO A 20 28.84 -25.48 -2.19
C PRO A 20 27.99 -24.72 -3.20
N SER A 21 27.06 -25.44 -3.84
CA SER A 21 26.01 -24.77 -4.59
C SER A 21 25.27 -23.90 -3.56
N VAL A 22 25.67 -22.65 -3.47
CA VAL A 22 24.83 -21.67 -2.80
C VAL A 22 23.59 -21.63 -3.68
N ALA A 23 22.61 -22.47 -3.33
CA ALA A 23 21.30 -22.34 -3.88
C ALA A 23 20.88 -20.92 -3.51
N LEU A 24 20.93 -19.99 -4.48
CA LEU A 24 20.31 -18.71 -4.30
C LEU A 24 18.84 -19.04 -3.98
N ALA A 25 18.47 -18.88 -2.72
CA ALA A 25 17.09 -19.00 -2.35
C ALA A 25 16.28 -18.06 -3.27
N ALA A 26 15.28 -18.61 -3.94
CA ALA A 26 14.43 -17.80 -4.81
C ALA A 26 13.88 -16.65 -3.96
N GLU A 27 13.92 -15.45 -4.50
CA GLU A 27 13.40 -14.28 -3.83
C GLU A 27 11.90 -14.45 -3.57
N GLU A 28 11.50 -14.40 -2.30
CA GLU A 28 10.10 -14.49 -1.92
C GLU A 28 9.41 -13.16 -2.19
N ARG A 29 8.24 -13.22 -2.83
CA ARG A 29 7.42 -12.08 -3.23
C ARG A 29 6.15 -12.08 -2.39
N TYR A 30 5.76 -10.91 -1.87
CA TYR A 30 4.65 -10.84 -0.91
C TYR A 30 3.35 -10.29 -1.52
N GLY A 31 3.35 -9.95 -2.80
CA GLY A 31 2.15 -9.44 -3.49
C GLY A 31 1.68 -8.08 -2.98
N VAL A 32 2.55 -7.32 -2.34
CA VAL A 32 2.32 -5.93 -1.91
C VAL A 32 3.29 -5.04 -2.64
N TRP A 33 2.79 -3.99 -3.26
CA TRP A 33 3.55 -3.07 -4.08
C TRP A 33 3.45 -1.66 -3.53
N ILE A 34 4.57 -0.95 -3.55
CA ILE A 34 4.64 0.48 -3.27
C ILE A 34 5.09 1.14 -4.57
N LEU A 35 4.20 1.90 -5.19
CA LEU A 35 4.34 2.36 -6.57
C LEU A 35 4.55 1.17 -7.53
N ASP A 36 5.68 1.12 -8.23
CA ASP A 36 6.06 0.10 -9.20
C ASP A 36 6.96 -1.01 -8.61
N GLU A 37 7.24 -0.94 -7.31
CA GLU A 37 8.17 -1.85 -6.68
C GLU A 37 7.48 -2.81 -5.71
N GLU A 38 7.58 -4.11 -6.02
CA GLU A 38 7.06 -5.17 -5.16
C GLU A 38 7.93 -5.34 -3.91
N ILE A 39 7.28 -5.52 -2.78
CA ILE A 39 7.95 -5.90 -1.54
C ILE A 39 8.36 -7.37 -1.63
N THR A 40 9.64 -7.64 -1.38
CA THR A 40 10.23 -8.98 -1.49
C THR A 40 11.08 -9.29 -0.27
N SER A 41 11.57 -10.55 -0.16
CA SER A 41 12.45 -10.94 0.95
C SER A 41 13.74 -10.14 1.03
N SER A 42 14.25 -9.62 -0.09
CA SER A 42 15.41 -8.74 -0.14
C SER A 42 15.07 -7.26 0.11
N ARG A 43 13.79 -6.88 -0.04
CA ARG A 43 13.31 -5.51 0.09
C ARG A 43 12.06 -5.44 0.98
N LYS A 44 12.28 -5.59 2.27
CA LYS A 44 11.23 -5.49 3.32
C LYS A 44 11.26 -4.18 4.10
N ILE A 45 12.30 -3.39 3.95
CA ILE A 45 12.52 -2.17 4.73
C ILE A 45 13.09 -1.09 3.83
N SER A 46 12.46 0.08 3.82
CA SER A 46 13.03 1.30 3.27
C SER A 46 12.94 2.43 4.31
N ARG A 47 13.99 2.56 5.12
CA ARG A 47 14.07 3.63 6.14
C ARG A 47 14.09 5.02 5.52
N LYS A 48 14.63 5.15 4.32
CA LYS A 48 14.67 6.42 3.58
C LYS A 48 13.27 6.84 3.14
N GLU A 49 12.46 5.87 2.74
CA GLU A 49 11.09 6.09 2.27
C GLU A 49 10.07 6.02 3.40
N GLY A 50 10.49 5.56 4.60
CA GLY A 50 9.64 5.54 5.78
C GLY A 50 8.67 4.35 5.84
N TRP A 51 9.06 3.18 5.33
CA TRP A 51 8.22 1.98 5.45
C TRP A 51 9.01 0.72 5.82
N GLU A 52 8.29 -0.23 6.40
CA GLU A 52 8.79 -1.55 6.77
C GLU A 52 7.66 -2.58 6.65
N PHE A 53 7.96 -3.76 6.11
CA PHE A 53 7.01 -4.86 5.97
C PHE A 53 7.42 -6.09 6.78
N ASP A 54 6.52 -6.59 7.59
CA ASP A 54 6.66 -7.86 8.31
C ASP A 54 5.85 -8.95 7.59
N PRO A 55 6.50 -9.91 6.92
CA PRO A 55 5.81 -10.96 6.20
C PRO A 55 5.12 -12.00 7.12
N ASN A 56 5.54 -12.12 8.38
CA ASN A 56 4.93 -13.07 9.30
C ASN A 56 3.54 -12.64 9.74
N THR A 57 3.30 -11.34 9.83
CA THR A 57 2.03 -10.74 10.23
C THR A 57 1.31 -10.03 9.09
N TYR A 58 1.91 -10.00 7.91
CA TYR A 58 1.45 -9.21 6.76
C TYR A 58 1.12 -7.77 7.18
N THR A 59 2.08 -7.14 7.85
CA THR A 59 1.96 -5.77 8.35
C THR A 59 2.91 -4.83 7.63
N LEU A 60 2.37 -3.84 6.93
CA LEU A 60 3.11 -2.71 6.36
C LEU A 60 3.06 -1.55 7.36
N THR A 61 4.21 -1.21 7.95
CA THR A 61 4.33 -0.06 8.85
C THR A 61 4.80 1.16 8.07
N LEU A 62 4.09 2.27 8.22
CA LEU A 62 4.40 3.56 7.60
C LEU A 62 4.86 4.54 8.69
N ARG A 63 6.03 5.19 8.49
CA ARG A 63 6.63 6.15 9.43
C ARG A 63 7.08 7.39 8.70
N ASN A 64 6.29 8.47 8.77
CA ASN A 64 6.53 9.70 8.01
C ASN A 64 6.72 9.41 6.51
N PHE A 65 5.90 8.49 6.04
CA PHE A 65 5.95 7.98 4.68
C PHE A 65 5.27 8.95 3.72
N GLN A 66 5.95 9.30 2.64
CA GLN A 66 5.44 10.26 1.67
C GLN A 66 5.62 9.75 0.24
N ILE A 67 4.53 9.52 -0.46
CA ILE A 67 4.52 9.19 -1.87
C ILE A 67 3.68 10.21 -2.64
N GLY A 68 4.16 10.59 -3.81
CA GLY A 68 3.39 11.43 -4.74
C GLY A 68 3.73 12.90 -4.67
N THR A 69 4.88 13.25 -4.10
CA THR A 69 5.35 14.64 -4.14
C THR A 69 5.60 15.12 -5.56
N ILE A 70 5.38 16.44 -5.77
CA ILE A 70 5.50 17.20 -7.01
C ILE A 70 6.63 16.68 -7.92
N GLY A 71 6.27 16.27 -9.12
CA GLY A 71 7.23 15.93 -10.19
C GLY A 71 7.59 14.46 -10.32
N THR A 72 7.10 13.57 -9.48
CA THR A 72 7.22 12.13 -9.71
C THR A 72 6.32 11.76 -10.89
N LYS A 73 6.89 11.14 -11.93
CA LYS A 73 6.13 10.65 -13.09
C LYS A 73 5.33 9.39 -12.70
N ILE A 74 4.37 9.54 -11.81
CA ILE A 74 3.47 8.45 -11.40
C ILE A 74 2.81 7.84 -12.64
N SER A 75 2.40 8.68 -13.58
CA SER A 75 1.80 8.28 -14.85
C SER A 75 2.64 7.26 -15.64
N ALA A 76 3.94 7.48 -15.78
CA ALA A 76 4.80 6.57 -16.54
C ALA A 76 4.98 5.19 -15.88
N LEU A 77 4.75 5.09 -14.56
CA LEU A 77 4.84 3.85 -13.81
C LEU A 77 3.57 3.01 -13.99
N PHE A 78 2.41 3.62 -13.94
CA PHE A 78 1.13 2.94 -14.17
C PHE A 78 1.00 2.38 -15.59
N ASP A 79 1.44 3.13 -16.60
CA ASP A 79 1.46 2.67 -17.99
C ASP A 79 2.29 1.40 -18.18
N LYS A 80 3.41 1.28 -17.46
CA LYS A 80 4.33 0.16 -17.61
C LYS A 80 3.84 -1.12 -16.92
N TYR A 81 3.18 -1.00 -15.76
CA TYR A 81 2.87 -2.15 -14.91
C TYR A 81 1.38 -2.44 -14.77
N SER A 82 0.52 -1.62 -15.35
CA SER A 82 -0.96 -1.71 -15.19
C SER A 82 -1.40 -1.73 -13.72
N LEU A 83 -0.62 -1.09 -12.85
CA LEU A 83 -0.94 -0.94 -11.43
C LEU A 83 -1.85 0.25 -11.24
N PHE A 84 -2.86 0.11 -10.41
CA PHE A 84 -3.90 1.12 -10.22
C PHE A 84 -3.75 1.89 -8.91
N GLY A 85 -2.87 1.51 -7.99
CA GLY A 85 -2.75 2.11 -6.66
C GLY A 85 -1.34 2.52 -6.27
N LEU A 86 -1.21 3.56 -5.44
CA LEU A 86 0.06 3.97 -4.83
C LEU A 86 0.58 2.88 -3.88
N ILE A 87 -0.34 2.21 -3.17
CA ILE A 87 -0.14 0.91 -2.55
C ILE A 87 -1.09 -0.04 -3.27
N TYR A 88 -0.52 -1.01 -3.98
CA TYR A 88 -1.27 -2.05 -4.67
C TYR A 88 -1.09 -3.38 -3.95
N VAL A 89 -2.17 -4.12 -3.82
CA VAL A 89 -2.19 -5.44 -3.18
C VAL A 89 -2.74 -6.47 -4.16
N ASP A 90 -1.95 -7.49 -4.43
CA ASP A 90 -2.32 -8.58 -5.33
C ASP A 90 -3.51 -9.37 -4.79
N THR A 91 -4.27 -9.97 -5.69
CA THR A 91 -5.49 -10.73 -5.37
C THR A 91 -5.22 -11.99 -4.54
N SER A 92 -3.99 -12.45 -4.48
CA SER A 92 -3.55 -13.58 -3.64
C SER A 92 -3.40 -13.22 -2.16
N VAL A 93 -3.32 -11.93 -1.83
CA VAL A 93 -3.20 -11.44 -0.45
C VAL A 93 -4.58 -11.28 0.16
N HIS A 94 -4.91 -12.09 1.15
CA HIS A 94 -6.24 -12.09 1.76
C HIS A 94 -6.38 -11.09 2.90
N ASP A 95 -5.33 -10.85 3.66
CA ASP A 95 -5.31 -9.95 4.80
C ASP A 95 -4.05 -9.09 4.77
N LEU A 96 -4.20 -7.78 4.99
CA LEU A 96 -3.10 -6.83 5.13
C LEU A 96 -3.41 -5.84 6.25
N THR A 97 -2.43 -5.63 7.12
CA THR A 97 -2.48 -4.55 8.11
C THR A 97 -1.55 -3.43 7.68
N ILE A 98 -2.07 -2.20 7.61
CA ILE A 98 -1.27 -0.98 7.50
C ILE A 98 -1.20 -0.34 8.87
N ARG A 99 -0.01 -0.37 9.49
CA ARG A 99 0.26 0.31 10.75
C ARG A 99 0.82 1.68 10.48
N VAL A 100 0.13 2.69 10.96
CA VAL A 100 0.52 4.10 10.80
C VAL A 100 1.24 4.59 12.05
N GLU A 101 2.44 5.11 11.89
CA GLU A 101 3.23 5.72 12.96
C GLU A 101 3.63 7.15 12.55
N GLY A 102 3.52 8.10 13.49
CA GLY A 102 3.79 9.52 13.23
C GLY A 102 2.63 10.25 12.55
N ARG A 103 2.84 11.53 12.26
CA ARG A 103 1.79 12.44 11.79
C ARG A 103 1.87 12.81 10.30
N GLU A 104 2.94 12.43 9.64
CA GLU A 104 3.26 12.88 8.29
C GLU A 104 3.29 11.71 7.29
N ASN A 105 2.29 10.82 7.36
CA ASN A 105 2.14 9.77 6.35
C ASN A 105 1.19 10.28 5.27
N TYR A 106 1.68 10.31 4.03
CA TYR A 106 0.99 10.90 2.92
C TYR A 106 1.05 10.03 1.66
N LEU A 107 -0.11 9.76 1.08
CA LEU A 107 -0.28 9.06 -0.19
C LEU A 107 -0.99 9.99 -1.18
N GLY A 108 -0.33 10.39 -2.24
CA GLY A 108 -0.92 11.22 -3.28
C GLY A 108 -0.17 12.52 -3.55
N ASP A 109 -0.84 13.51 -4.09
CA ASP A 109 -0.22 14.78 -4.47
C ASP A 109 -0.92 15.97 -3.80
N GLU A 110 -0.23 16.65 -2.88
CA GLU A 110 -0.72 17.88 -2.25
C GLU A 110 -0.87 19.04 -3.26
N ALA A 111 -0.13 18.99 -4.36
CA ALA A 111 -0.08 20.05 -5.35
C ALA A 111 -1.17 19.94 -6.42
N PHE A 112 -2.10 18.97 -6.32
CA PHE A 112 -3.25 18.95 -7.20
C PHE A 112 -4.26 20.04 -6.80
N PRO A 113 -4.24 21.23 -7.43
CA PRO A 113 -5.41 22.05 -7.42
C PRO A 113 -6.46 21.30 -8.25
N TYR A 114 -7.57 20.97 -7.66
CA TYR A 114 -8.72 20.28 -8.26
C TYR A 114 -9.16 20.85 -9.61
N GLU A 115 -8.77 22.07 -9.92
CA GLU A 115 -9.10 22.80 -11.15
C GLU A 115 -8.33 22.31 -12.40
N ASN A 116 -7.26 21.51 -12.24
CA ASN A 116 -6.38 21.10 -13.35
C ASN A 116 -6.32 19.58 -13.60
N CYS A 117 -7.15 18.79 -12.94
CA CYS A 117 -7.16 17.31 -13.08
C CYS A 117 -7.52 16.80 -14.48
N THR A 118 -8.03 17.64 -15.38
CA THR A 118 -8.26 17.27 -16.78
C THR A 118 -6.96 17.02 -17.58
N LYS A 119 -5.81 17.33 -17.01
CA LYS A 119 -4.51 17.23 -17.68
C LYS A 119 -3.84 15.85 -17.47
N TYR A 120 -4.22 15.11 -16.45
CA TYR A 120 -3.69 13.78 -16.18
C TYR A 120 -4.72 12.72 -16.58
N LYS A 121 -4.45 12.03 -17.68
CA LYS A 121 -5.33 10.99 -18.23
C LYS A 121 -5.43 9.72 -17.38
N GLU A 122 -4.76 9.67 -16.25
CA GLU A 122 -4.55 8.44 -15.48
C GLU A 122 -5.12 8.57 -14.08
N ALA A 123 -6.25 7.93 -13.90
CA ALA A 123 -6.91 7.78 -12.64
C ALA A 123 -6.12 6.77 -11.77
N TYR A 124 -5.71 7.15 -10.57
CA TYR A 124 -5.04 6.25 -9.65
C TYR A 124 -5.70 6.25 -8.27
N TYR A 125 -5.61 5.09 -7.64
CA TYR A 125 -6.08 4.85 -6.28
C TYR A 125 -4.98 5.15 -5.27
N GLY A 126 -5.34 5.43 -4.02
CA GLY A 126 -4.37 5.49 -2.93
C GLY A 126 -3.94 4.09 -2.50
N ILE A 127 -4.89 3.32 -1.98
CA ILE A 127 -4.71 1.93 -1.61
C ILE A 127 -5.70 1.10 -2.43
N TYR A 128 -5.18 0.20 -3.28
CA TYR A 128 -5.98 -0.69 -4.12
C TYR A 128 -5.78 -2.15 -3.69
N ALA A 129 -6.78 -2.73 -3.02
CA ALA A 129 -6.71 -4.02 -2.33
C ALA A 129 -8.04 -4.80 -2.44
N THR A 130 -8.61 -4.90 -3.64
CA THR A 130 -9.99 -5.35 -3.90
C THR A 130 -10.36 -6.72 -3.37
N ASN A 131 -9.40 -7.63 -3.20
CA ASN A 131 -9.62 -8.97 -2.63
C ASN A 131 -9.14 -9.12 -1.19
N THR A 132 -8.63 -8.05 -0.59
CA THR A 132 -7.96 -8.06 0.71
C THR A 132 -8.84 -7.48 1.81
N ASN A 133 -8.87 -8.13 2.96
CA ASN A 133 -9.37 -7.55 4.20
C ASN A 133 -8.29 -6.58 4.71
N LEU A 134 -8.53 -5.30 4.59
CA LEU A 134 -7.59 -4.26 4.95
C LEU A 134 -7.86 -3.77 6.38
N THR A 135 -6.84 -3.80 7.22
CA THR A 135 -6.87 -3.15 8.53
C THR A 135 -5.92 -1.95 8.52
N ILE A 136 -6.41 -0.79 8.91
CA ILE A 136 -5.59 0.41 9.15
C ILE A 136 -5.60 0.67 10.65
N THR A 137 -4.43 0.69 11.25
CA THR A 137 -4.25 0.85 12.70
C THR A 137 -3.14 1.86 12.98
N GLY A 138 -3.11 2.41 14.18
CA GLY A 138 -2.04 3.34 14.54
C GLY A 138 -2.07 3.71 16.01
N ASN A 139 -1.07 4.46 16.44
CA ASN A 139 -1.01 5.01 17.77
C ASN A 139 -1.73 6.36 17.85
N ARG A 140 -2.07 6.81 19.05
CA ARG A 140 -2.70 8.12 19.26
C ARG A 140 -1.88 9.24 18.61
N GLY A 141 -2.52 9.97 17.71
CA GLY A 141 -1.91 11.05 16.94
C GLY A 141 -1.20 10.59 15.65
N ALA A 142 -1.28 9.30 15.31
CA ALA A 142 -0.88 8.83 13.99
C ALA A 142 -1.88 9.30 12.93
N ILE A 143 -1.38 9.83 11.83
CA ILE A 143 -2.19 10.37 10.74
C ILE A 143 -1.76 9.76 9.42
N LEU A 144 -2.74 9.26 8.66
CA LEU A 144 -2.59 8.85 7.28
C LEU A 144 -3.44 9.76 6.39
N LYS A 145 -2.79 10.54 5.56
CA LYS A 145 -3.44 11.38 4.56
C LYS A 145 -3.39 10.70 3.21
N ILE A 146 -4.53 10.62 2.53
CA ILE A 146 -4.64 10.03 1.20
C ILE A 146 -5.36 11.03 0.29
N GLN A 147 -4.71 11.44 -0.79
CA GLN A 147 -5.31 12.34 -1.76
C GLN A 147 -5.10 11.80 -3.17
N THR A 148 -6.19 11.44 -3.84
CA THR A 148 -6.15 10.70 -5.10
C THR A 148 -7.22 11.15 -6.08
N HIS A 149 -7.07 10.74 -7.33
CA HIS A 149 -8.04 11.00 -8.37
C HIS A 149 -9.22 10.02 -8.34
N GLU A 150 -8.93 8.72 -8.21
CA GLU A 150 -9.93 7.67 -8.00
C GLU A 150 -10.17 7.46 -6.50
N ASN A 151 -10.63 6.29 -6.07
CA ASN A 151 -10.87 6.03 -4.66
C ASN A 151 -9.59 6.16 -3.84
N ALA A 152 -9.65 6.83 -2.71
CA ALA A 152 -8.50 6.89 -1.80
C ALA A 152 -8.21 5.51 -1.20
N ILE A 153 -9.26 4.74 -0.90
CA ILE A 153 -9.15 3.35 -0.45
C ILE A 153 -10.19 2.52 -1.19
N GLU A 154 -9.74 1.41 -1.79
CA GLU A 154 -10.61 0.37 -2.32
C GLU A 154 -10.14 -1.00 -1.83
N CYS A 155 -11.04 -1.76 -1.15
CA CYS A 155 -10.70 -3.05 -0.58
C CYS A 155 -11.91 -3.99 -0.49
N LYS A 156 -11.67 -5.24 -0.07
CA LYS A 156 -12.75 -6.22 0.16
C LYS A 156 -13.54 -5.88 1.42
N ASN A 157 -12.87 -5.83 2.57
CA ASN A 157 -13.41 -5.35 3.83
C ASN A 157 -12.42 -4.36 4.43
N LEU A 158 -12.91 -3.35 5.14
CA LEU A 158 -12.08 -2.33 5.78
C LEU A 158 -12.33 -2.29 7.28
N THR A 159 -11.25 -2.31 8.04
CA THR A 159 -11.27 -2.00 9.48
C THR A 159 -10.30 -0.86 9.76
N ILE A 160 -10.76 0.21 10.39
CA ILE A 160 -9.93 1.33 10.85
C ILE A 160 -10.06 1.40 12.37
N LYS A 161 -8.92 1.31 13.08
CA LYS A 161 -8.94 1.18 14.55
C LYS A 161 -7.69 1.71 15.25
N ASP A 162 -7.71 1.60 16.58
CA ASP A 162 -6.56 1.88 17.47
C ASP A 162 -6.05 3.33 17.38
N SER A 163 -6.98 4.30 17.46
CA SER A 163 -6.68 5.74 17.58
C SER A 163 -5.98 6.37 16.36
N VAL A 164 -5.99 5.73 15.19
CA VAL A 164 -5.47 6.33 13.96
C VAL A 164 -6.42 7.40 13.42
N THR A 165 -5.87 8.45 12.83
CA THR A 165 -6.63 9.40 12.01
C THR A 165 -6.38 9.10 10.53
N VAL A 166 -7.45 8.86 9.77
CA VAL A 166 -7.40 8.72 8.31
C VAL A 166 -8.08 9.94 7.69
N GLU A 167 -7.31 10.72 6.94
CA GLU A 167 -7.80 11.87 6.18
C GLU A 167 -7.76 11.50 4.70
N ALA A 168 -8.92 11.28 4.09
CA ALA A 168 -9.00 10.80 2.72
C ALA A 168 -9.77 11.80 1.84
N VAL A 169 -9.19 12.15 0.70
CA VAL A 169 -9.78 13.06 -0.28
C VAL A 169 -9.66 12.44 -1.67
N SER A 170 -10.75 12.37 -2.42
CA SER A 170 -10.74 11.87 -3.79
C SER A 170 -11.78 12.56 -4.67
N GLN A 171 -11.69 12.34 -5.98
CA GLN A 171 -12.75 12.73 -6.93
C GLN A 171 -13.79 11.61 -7.05
N GLY A 172 -13.38 10.36 -6.87
CA GLY A 172 -14.26 9.20 -6.85
C GLY A 172 -14.97 8.96 -5.51
N THR A 173 -15.45 7.75 -5.30
CA THR A 173 -15.88 7.32 -3.95
C THR A 173 -14.65 7.25 -3.07
N CYS A 174 -14.58 8.12 -2.07
CA CYS A 174 -13.35 8.28 -1.30
C CYS A 174 -12.89 6.97 -0.65
N ILE A 175 -13.80 6.29 0.04
CA ILE A 175 -13.56 4.98 0.65
C ILE A 175 -14.62 3.99 0.13
N TYR A 176 -14.17 2.96 -0.58
CA TYR A 176 -15.03 1.91 -1.10
C TYR A 176 -14.63 0.54 -0.55
N SER A 177 -15.62 -0.20 -0.04
CA SER A 177 -15.47 -1.59 0.36
C SER A 177 -16.42 -2.49 -0.41
N GLY A 178 -15.92 -3.58 -0.96
CA GLY A 178 -16.73 -4.64 -1.57
C GLY A 178 -17.56 -5.44 -0.55
N GLY A 179 -17.27 -5.30 0.75
CA GLY A 179 -17.98 -5.90 1.87
C GLY A 179 -18.25 -4.87 2.96
N ASP A 180 -17.80 -5.13 4.17
CA ASP A 180 -18.06 -4.30 5.35
C ASP A 180 -17.01 -3.19 5.55
N ILE A 181 -17.43 -2.09 6.19
CA ILE A 181 -16.55 -1.06 6.74
C ILE A 181 -16.79 -1.01 8.25
N THR A 182 -15.72 -1.15 9.03
CA THR A 182 -15.72 -1.03 10.48
C THR A 182 -14.77 0.09 10.92
N ILE A 183 -15.27 1.05 11.69
CA ILE A 183 -14.48 2.11 12.31
C ILE A 183 -14.66 1.94 13.81
N GLU A 184 -13.61 1.61 14.55
CA GLU A 184 -13.71 1.26 15.96
C GLU A 184 -12.52 1.76 16.80
N GLY A 185 -12.71 1.74 18.10
CA GLY A 185 -11.69 2.13 19.06
C GLY A 185 -11.67 3.63 19.39
N VAL A 186 -11.42 3.91 20.65
CA VAL A 186 -11.39 5.28 21.18
C VAL A 186 -10.33 6.12 20.48
N GLY A 187 -10.73 7.28 19.97
CA GLY A 187 -9.82 8.22 19.30
C GLY A 187 -9.51 7.87 17.84
N THR A 188 -10.16 6.86 17.26
CA THR A 188 -10.11 6.61 15.82
C THR A 188 -10.95 7.65 15.10
N ILE A 189 -10.37 8.31 14.10
CA ILE A 189 -11.02 9.38 13.34
C ILE A 189 -10.89 9.09 11.85
N VAL A 190 -12.00 9.19 11.12
CA VAL A 190 -12.03 9.08 9.67
C VAL A 190 -12.66 10.35 9.08
N ASN A 191 -11.85 11.15 8.42
CA ASN A 191 -12.26 12.33 7.68
C ASN A 191 -12.23 12.00 6.19
N ALA A 192 -13.35 11.69 5.59
CA ALA A 192 -13.46 11.36 4.18
C ALA A 192 -14.18 12.48 3.43
N ARG A 193 -13.63 12.90 2.28
CA ARG A 193 -14.21 13.95 1.46
C ARG A 193 -14.11 13.60 -0.02
N THR A 194 -15.23 13.60 -0.73
CA THR A 194 -15.23 13.60 -2.20
C THR A 194 -15.37 15.00 -2.75
N THR A 195 -14.66 15.31 -3.83
CA THR A 195 -14.67 16.64 -4.47
C THR A 195 -15.49 16.68 -5.75
N ASP A 196 -15.84 15.53 -6.34
CA ASP A 196 -16.71 15.48 -7.53
C ASP A 196 -18.17 15.23 -7.14
N ILE A 197 -18.93 16.32 -7.01
CA ILE A 197 -20.36 16.26 -6.67
C ILE A 197 -21.22 15.85 -7.87
N ILE A 198 -20.71 16.00 -9.09
CA ILE A 198 -21.49 15.88 -10.33
C ILE A 198 -21.91 14.43 -10.59
N LYS A 199 -21.14 13.46 -10.14
CA LYS A 199 -21.38 12.03 -10.41
C LYS A 199 -22.23 11.31 -9.36
N GLY A 200 -22.69 11.99 -8.31
CA GLY A 200 -23.50 11.38 -7.25
C GLY A 200 -22.78 10.28 -6.47
N GLN A 201 -21.47 10.32 -6.46
CA GLN A 201 -20.66 9.32 -5.75
C GLN A 201 -20.73 9.54 -4.25
N ALA A 202 -20.78 8.45 -3.51
CA ALA A 202 -20.78 8.49 -2.06
C ALA A 202 -19.36 8.75 -1.54
N THR A 203 -19.23 9.55 -0.49
CA THR A 203 -17.94 9.78 0.17
C THR A 203 -17.40 8.47 0.74
N MET A 204 -18.26 7.65 1.32
CA MET A 204 -17.95 6.33 1.82
C MET A 204 -19.01 5.35 1.36
N SER A 205 -18.63 4.20 0.83
CA SER A 205 -19.55 3.19 0.30
C SER A 205 -19.10 1.78 0.72
N ALA A 206 -20.00 1.05 1.35
CA ALA A 206 -19.84 -0.36 1.66
C ALA A 206 -20.93 -1.15 0.96
N ARG A 207 -20.62 -2.27 0.30
CA ARG A 207 -21.64 -3.20 -0.19
C ARG A 207 -22.32 -3.96 0.94
N GLY A 208 -21.59 -4.17 2.05
CA GLY A 208 -22.10 -4.77 3.28
C GLY A 208 -22.58 -3.70 4.27
N LYS A 209 -22.08 -3.76 5.49
CA LYS A 209 -22.47 -2.88 6.60
C LYS A 209 -21.40 -1.81 6.85
N LEU A 210 -21.83 -0.61 7.20
CA LEU A 210 -21.00 0.40 7.82
C LEU A 210 -21.26 0.37 9.33
N TYR A 211 -20.24 0.02 10.11
CA TYR A 211 -20.27 0.01 11.55
C TYR A 211 -19.31 1.06 12.11
N VAL A 212 -19.82 1.94 12.98
CA VAL A 212 -19.03 2.92 13.72
C VAL A 212 -19.17 2.60 15.19
N GLY A 213 -18.07 2.15 15.80
CA GLY A 213 -18.02 1.73 17.20
C GLY A 213 -17.99 2.91 18.17
N GLU A 214 -18.23 2.61 19.44
CA GLU A 214 -18.18 3.59 20.52
C GLU A 214 -16.79 4.25 20.61
N GLY A 215 -16.76 5.59 20.70
CA GLY A 215 -15.53 6.38 20.80
C GLY A 215 -14.77 6.60 19.48
N ALA A 216 -15.24 6.04 18.37
CA ALA A 216 -14.78 6.38 17.04
C ALA A 216 -15.60 7.56 16.48
N LEU A 217 -14.99 8.36 15.62
CA LEU A 217 -15.62 9.48 14.93
C LEU A 217 -15.47 9.30 13.43
N ASP A 218 -16.57 9.42 12.71
CA ASP A 218 -16.57 9.55 11.26
C ASP A 218 -17.06 10.94 10.86
N HIS A 219 -16.32 11.56 9.95
CA HIS A 219 -16.71 12.82 9.34
C HIS A 219 -16.77 12.64 7.82
N MET A 220 -17.98 12.65 7.29
CA MET A 220 -18.23 12.55 5.87
C MET A 220 -18.65 13.91 5.34
N PHE A 221 -17.81 14.53 4.53
CA PHE A 221 -18.12 15.80 3.91
C PHE A 221 -18.38 15.61 2.41
N ARG A 222 -19.49 16.18 1.94
CA ARG A 222 -19.71 16.44 0.52
C ARG A 222 -19.22 17.86 0.25
N GLY A 223 -18.24 18.00 -0.63
CA GLY A 223 -17.71 19.30 -1.06
C GLY A 223 -18.67 20.04 -1.95
#